data_bfe09c09156aa48c1545b1a0a6331aaf
#
_entry.id   bfe09c09156aa48c1545b1a0a6331aaf
#
_cell.length_a   1.000
_cell.length_b   1.000
_cell.length_c   1.000
_cell.angle_alpha   90.00
_cell.angle_beta   90.00
_cell.angle_gamma   90.00
#
_symmetry.space_group_name_H-M   'P 1'
#
loop_
_entity.id
_entity.type
_entity.pdbx_description
1 polymer ?
#
loop_
_entity_poly.entity_id
_entity_poly.type
_entity_poly.pdbx_seq_one_letter_code
_entity_poly.pdbx_strand_id
1 'polypeptide(L)'
;MNTLMQLFIFIGTMTLVFSCVPDVKKDSVVLMSDSQRGETLVAECMLCHSNKEAQRGPILHGMEMWYLMDQLEKFRSGVRGKLASNRSEYLMGVGARKIKDDFELAYVANWFSEQDPLPAIRTVQGSLEEGKKYFNQRCASCHGGNGEGNRLLNAPSLQRLEGWYFLEQMRKFRSGERGYHSQDIGGQAMAAASQEISDRNLRNVVAYCVDAFGPEEELSNRDRLAPNKSVKPF
;
A
#
# COMPACT_ATOMS: atom_id res chain seq x y z
N MET A 1 -82.48 42.67 -52.72
CA MET A 1 -82.12 42.94 -51.30
C MET A 1 -80.92 42.10 -50.99
N ASN A 2 -79.79 42.70 -51.25
CA ASN A 2 -78.46 41.98 -51.10
C ASN A 2 -77.76 42.47 -49.89
N THR A 3 -77.49 41.58 -48.99
CA THR A 3 -76.66 41.86 -47.83
C THR A 3 -75.25 41.34 -48.09
N LEU A 4 -74.32 42.27 -48.28
CA LEU A 4 -72.87 41.97 -48.40
C LEU A 4 -72.34 41.61 -47.00
N MET A 5 -71.76 40.43 -46.90
CA MET A 5 -71.03 39.97 -45.72
C MET A 5 -69.54 40.32 -45.91
N GLN A 6 -69.07 41.27 -45.15
CA GLN A 6 -67.63 41.62 -45.15
C GLN A 6 -66.82 40.61 -44.29
N LEU A 7 -65.91 39.96 -44.98
CA LEU A 7 -64.95 39.01 -44.33
C LEU A 7 -63.74 39.79 -43.82
N PHE A 8 -63.63 39.96 -42.53
CA PHE A 8 -62.40 40.50 -41.91
C PHE A 8 -61.36 39.39 -41.80
N ILE A 9 -60.30 39.51 -42.58
CA ILE A 9 -59.07 38.66 -42.43
C ILE A 9 -58.19 39.24 -41.36
N PHE A 10 -58.11 38.58 -40.19
CA PHE A 10 -57.11 38.87 -39.18
C PHE A 10 -55.81 38.19 -39.56
N ILE A 11 -54.81 38.97 -40.01
CA ILE A 11 -53.44 38.50 -40.18
C ILE A 11 -52.79 38.60 -38.82
N GLY A 12 -52.75 37.48 -38.09
CA GLY A 12 -51.99 37.35 -36.85
C GLY A 12 -50.53 37.22 -37.18
N THR A 13 -49.73 38.24 -36.88
CA THR A 13 -48.26 38.16 -36.90
C THR A 13 -47.80 37.30 -35.75
N MET A 14 -47.42 36.06 -36.06
CA MET A 14 -46.80 35.14 -35.10
C MET A 14 -45.32 35.53 -34.91
N THR A 15 -45.04 36.29 -33.87
CA THR A 15 -43.65 36.57 -33.44
C THR A 15 -43.02 35.30 -32.86
N LEU A 16 -42.10 34.69 -33.62
CA LEU A 16 -41.24 33.62 -33.16
C LEU A 16 -40.28 34.22 -32.11
N VAL A 17 -40.58 34.00 -30.84
CA VAL A 17 -39.60 34.23 -29.74
C VAL A 17 -38.55 33.11 -29.81
N PHE A 18 -37.40 33.41 -30.39
CA PHE A 18 -36.23 32.56 -30.27
C PHE A 18 -35.79 32.61 -28.82
N SER A 19 -36.21 31.60 -28.05
CA SER A 19 -35.65 31.35 -26.71
C SER A 19 -34.20 30.85 -26.89
N CYS A 20 -33.23 31.72 -26.65
CA CYS A 20 -31.83 31.26 -26.43
C CYS A 20 -31.82 30.38 -25.17
N VAL A 21 -31.96 29.08 -25.36
CA VAL A 21 -31.57 28.10 -24.35
C VAL A 21 -30.04 28.14 -24.31
N PRO A 22 -29.40 28.52 -23.20
CA PRO A 22 -27.92 28.40 -23.10
C PRO A 22 -27.60 26.91 -23.31
N ASP A 23 -26.72 26.69 -24.27
CA ASP A 23 -26.15 25.37 -24.54
C ASP A 23 -25.35 24.99 -23.28
N VAL A 24 -25.97 24.22 -22.39
CA VAL A 24 -25.29 23.57 -21.28
C VAL A 24 -24.33 22.60 -21.93
N LYS A 25 -23.08 23.02 -22.13
CA LYS A 25 -21.98 22.11 -22.42
C LYS A 25 -22.11 20.99 -21.40
N LYS A 26 -22.59 19.84 -21.84
CA LYS A 26 -22.39 18.59 -21.13
C LYS A 26 -20.89 18.49 -20.97
N ASP A 27 -20.39 18.82 -19.76
CA ASP A 27 -19.04 18.45 -19.38
C ASP A 27 -18.96 16.96 -19.70
N SER A 28 -18.23 16.65 -20.78
CA SER A 28 -17.95 15.30 -21.16
C SER A 28 -17.15 14.74 -19.99
N VAL A 29 -17.79 13.95 -19.14
CA VAL A 29 -17.10 13.13 -18.15
C VAL A 29 -16.20 12.23 -18.97
N VAL A 30 -14.94 12.63 -19.07
CA VAL A 30 -13.91 11.81 -19.71
C VAL A 30 -13.77 10.59 -18.82
N LEU A 31 -14.38 9.49 -19.25
CA LEU A 31 -14.19 8.20 -18.58
C LEU A 31 -12.72 7.82 -18.79
N MET A 32 -11.96 7.83 -17.71
CA MET A 32 -10.59 7.35 -17.72
C MET A 32 -10.58 5.87 -18.10
N SER A 33 -9.64 5.47 -18.97
CA SER A 33 -9.41 4.05 -19.22
C SER A 33 -8.94 3.36 -17.93
N ASP A 34 -9.12 2.06 -17.84
CA ASP A 34 -8.69 1.27 -16.67
C ASP A 34 -7.18 1.44 -16.40
N SER A 35 -6.37 1.52 -17.46
CA SER A 35 -4.93 1.79 -17.35
C SER A 35 -4.64 3.17 -16.75
N GLN A 36 -5.28 4.23 -17.24
CA GLN A 36 -5.10 5.59 -16.72
C GLN A 36 -5.51 5.69 -15.25
N ARG A 37 -6.55 4.95 -14.89
CA ARG A 37 -6.99 4.88 -13.50
C ARG A 37 -5.98 4.14 -12.63
N GLY A 38 -5.43 3.03 -13.09
CA GLY A 38 -4.36 2.29 -12.42
C GLY A 38 -3.12 3.16 -12.19
N GLU A 39 -2.68 3.91 -13.21
CA GLU A 39 -1.58 4.87 -13.08
C GLU A 39 -1.84 5.95 -12.04
N THR A 40 -3.08 6.48 -12.00
CA THR A 40 -3.49 7.47 -10.99
C THR A 40 -3.41 6.88 -9.58
N LEU A 41 -3.88 5.65 -9.38
CA LEU A 41 -3.81 4.96 -8.09
C LEU A 41 -2.37 4.74 -7.65
N VAL A 42 -1.49 4.30 -8.56
CA VAL A 42 -0.06 4.14 -8.27
C VAL A 42 0.55 5.48 -7.84
N ALA A 43 0.27 6.57 -8.55
CA ALA A 43 0.79 7.89 -8.20
C ALA A 43 0.34 8.32 -6.79
N GLU A 44 -0.93 8.06 -6.42
CA GLU A 44 -1.42 8.32 -5.06
C GLU A 44 -0.72 7.45 -4.00
N CYS A 45 -0.48 6.17 -4.29
CA CYS A 45 0.23 5.26 -3.39
C CYS A 45 1.68 5.71 -3.15
N MET A 46 2.35 6.19 -4.20
CA MET A 46 3.72 6.68 -4.15
C MET A 46 3.91 7.90 -3.25
N LEU A 47 2.87 8.67 -2.95
CA LEU A 47 2.96 9.78 -1.98
C LEU A 47 3.41 9.33 -0.58
N CYS A 48 3.11 8.08 -0.22
CA CYS A 48 3.49 7.52 1.08
C CYS A 48 4.52 6.39 0.98
N HIS A 49 4.55 5.66 -0.15
CA HIS A 49 5.36 4.47 -0.37
C HIS A 49 6.58 4.74 -1.27
N SER A 50 7.12 5.95 -1.23
CA SER A 50 8.29 6.40 -1.97
C SER A 50 9.41 6.82 -1.01
N ASN A 51 10.65 6.72 -1.47
CA ASN A 51 11.82 7.27 -0.77
C ASN A 51 12.14 8.72 -1.16
N LYS A 52 11.36 9.34 -2.08
CA LYS A 52 11.62 10.68 -2.61
C LYS A 52 11.07 11.80 -1.73
N GLU A 53 10.11 11.48 -0.90
CA GLU A 53 9.43 12.43 0.00
C GLU A 53 9.46 11.91 1.44
N ALA A 54 8.73 12.59 2.34
CA ALA A 54 8.59 12.10 3.71
C ALA A 54 7.89 10.74 3.72
N GLN A 55 8.66 9.69 3.78
CA GLN A 55 8.18 8.32 3.80
C GLN A 55 7.21 8.11 4.98
N ARG A 56 6.00 7.67 4.67
CA ARG A 56 4.95 7.39 5.66
C ARG A 56 4.51 5.93 5.69
N GLY A 57 4.95 5.15 4.71
CA GLY A 57 4.73 3.73 4.57
C GLY A 57 6.01 3.02 4.15
N PRO A 58 6.05 1.68 4.16
CA PRO A 58 7.20 0.94 3.65
C PRO A 58 7.35 1.14 2.15
N ILE A 59 8.59 1.04 1.66
CA ILE A 59 8.86 0.93 0.23
C ILE A 59 8.30 -0.41 -0.26
N LEU A 60 7.48 -0.38 -1.30
CA LEU A 60 6.82 -1.57 -1.84
C LEU A 60 7.53 -2.16 -3.07
N HIS A 61 8.55 -1.46 -3.59
CA HIS A 61 9.27 -1.83 -4.81
C HIS A 61 9.86 -3.23 -4.72
N GLY A 62 9.57 -4.05 -5.70
CA GLY A 62 10.05 -5.41 -5.81
C GLY A 62 9.50 -6.39 -4.78
N MET A 63 8.48 -6.00 -4.00
CA MET A 63 7.76 -6.97 -3.17
C MET A 63 6.97 -7.95 -4.02
N GLU A 64 6.77 -9.15 -3.52
CA GLU A 64 6.03 -10.21 -4.24
C GLU A 64 4.60 -9.77 -4.55
N MET A 65 4.21 -9.86 -5.83
CA MET A 65 2.88 -9.45 -6.31
C MET A 65 1.76 -10.12 -5.51
N TRP A 66 1.86 -11.44 -5.26
CA TRP A 66 0.83 -12.18 -4.51
C TRP A 66 0.63 -11.63 -3.09
N TYR A 67 1.73 -11.22 -2.43
CA TYR A 67 1.66 -10.66 -1.09
C TYR A 67 1.08 -9.25 -1.10
N LEU A 68 1.45 -8.43 -2.07
CA LEU A 68 0.86 -7.10 -2.27
C LEU A 68 -0.65 -7.19 -2.51
N MET A 69 -1.08 -8.11 -3.39
CA MET A 69 -2.50 -8.36 -3.64
C MET A 69 -3.25 -8.79 -2.36
N ASP A 70 -2.70 -9.76 -1.62
CA ASP A 70 -3.30 -10.23 -0.37
C ASP A 70 -3.44 -9.09 0.65
N GLN A 71 -2.40 -8.27 0.82
CA GLN A 71 -2.44 -7.18 1.78
C GLN A 71 -3.37 -6.04 1.35
N LEU A 72 -3.38 -5.67 0.07
CA LEU A 72 -4.31 -4.66 -0.47
C LEU A 72 -5.76 -5.11 -0.30
N GLU A 73 -6.06 -6.38 -0.58
CA GLU A 73 -7.40 -6.92 -0.37
C GLU A 73 -7.81 -6.91 1.10
N LYS A 74 -6.92 -7.31 2.00
CA LYS A 74 -7.18 -7.25 3.45
C LYS A 74 -7.45 -5.82 3.93
N PHE A 75 -6.75 -4.83 3.38
CA PHE A 75 -7.02 -3.42 3.68
C PHE A 75 -8.33 -2.93 3.04
N ARG A 76 -8.62 -3.33 1.80
CA ARG A 76 -9.83 -2.95 1.07
C ARG A 76 -11.09 -3.50 1.76
N SER A 77 -11.07 -4.77 2.13
CA SER A 77 -12.19 -5.46 2.80
C SER A 77 -12.33 -5.12 4.28
N GLY A 78 -11.30 -4.53 4.90
CA GLY A 78 -11.29 -4.24 6.33
C GLY A 78 -10.89 -5.42 7.22
N VAL A 79 -10.39 -6.50 6.66
CA VAL A 79 -9.73 -7.60 7.40
C VAL A 79 -8.49 -7.07 8.13
N ARG A 80 -7.84 -6.05 7.54
CA ARG A 80 -6.71 -5.32 8.11
C ARG A 80 -6.99 -3.80 8.05
N GLY A 81 -6.45 -3.05 9.00
CA GLY A 81 -6.55 -1.57 9.00
C GLY A 81 -7.92 -1.03 9.42
N LYS A 82 -8.71 -1.80 10.18
CA LYS A 82 -10.02 -1.37 10.69
C LYS A 82 -9.95 -0.74 12.08
N LEU A 83 -8.89 -1.04 12.83
CA LEU A 83 -8.72 -0.51 14.19
C LEU A 83 -8.25 0.94 14.15
N ALA A 84 -9.08 1.87 14.65
CA ALA A 84 -8.75 3.29 14.68
C ALA A 84 -7.54 3.60 15.58
N SER A 85 -7.28 2.78 16.60
CA SER A 85 -6.10 2.87 17.46
C SER A 85 -4.78 2.67 16.70
N ASN A 86 -4.79 1.84 15.66
CA ASN A 86 -3.68 1.66 14.75
C ASN A 86 -3.76 2.62 13.57
N ARG A 87 -3.39 3.89 13.82
CA ARG A 87 -3.59 4.99 12.89
C ARG A 87 -2.94 4.75 11.51
N SER A 88 -1.73 4.20 11.46
CA SER A 88 -1.02 3.97 10.19
C SER A 88 -1.75 2.96 9.31
N GLU A 89 -2.20 1.85 9.87
CA GLU A 89 -2.97 0.85 9.13
C GLU A 89 -4.39 1.32 8.82
N TYR A 90 -4.99 2.11 9.68
CA TYR A 90 -6.30 2.71 9.40
C TYR A 90 -6.23 3.64 8.17
N LEU A 91 -5.21 4.49 8.07
CA LEU A 91 -4.97 5.34 6.91
C LEU A 91 -4.70 4.51 5.64
N MET A 92 -3.94 3.42 5.76
CA MET A 92 -3.75 2.49 4.64
C MET A 92 -5.07 1.85 4.20
N GLY A 93 -5.95 1.47 5.14
CA GLY A 93 -7.30 1.00 4.85
C GLY A 93 -8.16 2.04 4.11
N VAL A 94 -8.04 3.33 4.48
CA VAL A 94 -8.71 4.42 3.73
C VAL A 94 -8.19 4.52 2.31
N GLY A 95 -6.86 4.42 2.11
CA GLY A 95 -6.25 4.44 0.77
C GLY A 95 -6.67 3.24 -0.08
N ALA A 96 -6.59 2.03 0.47
CA ALA A 96 -6.91 0.80 -0.25
C ALA A 96 -8.38 0.72 -0.69
N ARG A 97 -9.31 1.32 0.04
CA ARG A 97 -10.73 1.37 -0.36
C ARG A 97 -11.02 2.25 -1.59
N LYS A 98 -10.03 2.99 -2.10
CA LYS A 98 -10.14 3.68 -3.39
C LYS A 98 -10.02 2.72 -4.58
N ILE A 99 -9.45 1.54 -4.37
CA ILE A 99 -9.33 0.46 -5.35
C ILE A 99 -10.72 -0.17 -5.51
N LYS A 100 -11.34 -0.03 -6.69
CA LYS A 100 -12.74 -0.40 -6.92
C LYS A 100 -12.93 -1.90 -7.17
N ASP A 101 -12.01 -2.50 -7.90
CA ASP A 101 -12.12 -3.87 -8.39
C ASP A 101 -10.77 -4.60 -8.37
N ASP A 102 -10.81 -5.87 -8.76
CA ASP A 102 -9.64 -6.74 -8.74
C ASP A 102 -8.66 -6.42 -9.87
N PHE A 103 -9.11 -5.78 -10.95
CA PHE A 103 -8.21 -5.33 -12.01
C PHE A 103 -7.33 -4.18 -11.51
N GLU A 104 -7.92 -3.15 -10.90
CA GLU A 104 -7.18 -2.05 -10.29
C GLU A 104 -6.22 -2.57 -9.20
N LEU A 105 -6.68 -3.54 -8.40
CA LEU A 105 -5.86 -4.16 -7.35
C LEU A 105 -4.65 -4.87 -7.94
N ALA A 106 -4.87 -5.72 -8.95
CA ALA A 106 -3.81 -6.43 -9.64
C ALA A 106 -2.85 -5.47 -10.36
N TYR A 107 -3.36 -4.41 -10.98
CA TYR A 107 -2.54 -3.38 -11.63
C TYR A 107 -1.56 -2.73 -10.66
N VAL A 108 -2.06 -2.24 -9.52
CA VAL A 108 -1.22 -1.61 -8.49
C VAL A 108 -0.19 -2.59 -7.93
N ALA A 109 -0.61 -3.81 -7.59
CA ALA A 109 0.28 -4.83 -7.05
C ALA A 109 1.38 -5.22 -8.07
N ASN A 110 1.01 -5.42 -9.33
CA ASN A 110 1.96 -5.73 -10.41
C ASN A 110 2.95 -4.61 -10.60
N TRP A 111 2.48 -3.37 -10.69
CA TRP A 111 3.36 -2.21 -10.88
C TRP A 111 4.46 -2.14 -9.82
N PHE A 112 4.10 -2.26 -8.53
CA PHE A 112 5.10 -2.24 -7.44
C PHE A 112 6.02 -3.46 -7.47
N SER A 113 5.52 -4.63 -7.84
CA SER A 113 6.33 -5.86 -7.89
C SER A 113 7.40 -5.85 -8.97
N GLU A 114 7.16 -5.13 -10.07
CA GLU A 114 8.08 -4.98 -11.19
C GLU A 114 9.14 -3.88 -11.00
N GLN A 115 8.99 -3.04 -9.96
CA GLN A 115 10.00 -2.02 -9.69
C GLN A 115 11.27 -2.64 -9.10
N ASP A 116 12.41 -2.04 -9.43
CA ASP A 116 13.68 -2.41 -8.82
C ASP A 116 13.63 -2.20 -7.30
N PRO A 117 14.05 -3.19 -6.50
CA PRO A 117 14.11 -3.04 -5.07
C PRO A 117 15.06 -1.92 -4.67
N LEU A 118 14.62 -1.08 -3.75
CA LEU A 118 15.47 -0.05 -3.18
C LEU A 118 16.21 -0.61 -1.96
N PRO A 119 17.45 -0.15 -1.71
CA PRO A 119 18.20 -0.54 -0.53
C PRO A 119 17.41 -0.25 0.75
N ALA A 120 17.31 -1.22 1.64
CA ALA A 120 16.66 -1.04 2.93
C ALA A 120 17.52 -0.16 3.84
N ILE A 121 16.92 0.90 4.40
CA ILE A 121 17.59 1.74 5.38
C ILE A 121 17.79 0.95 6.67
N ARG A 122 19.04 0.84 7.13
CA ARG A 122 19.42 0.12 8.35
C ARG A 122 19.18 0.99 9.59
N THR A 123 17.92 1.02 10.05
CA THR A 123 17.51 1.83 11.20
C THR A 123 17.53 1.07 12.53
N VAL A 124 17.58 -0.26 12.48
CA VAL A 124 17.52 -1.12 13.67
C VAL A 124 18.89 -1.71 13.96
N GLN A 125 19.40 -1.43 15.16
CA GLN A 125 20.65 -1.99 15.63
C GLN A 125 20.40 -3.25 16.47
N GLY A 126 21.25 -4.27 16.30
CA GLY A 126 21.19 -5.54 17.01
C GLY A 126 22.41 -6.41 16.72
N SER A 127 22.57 -7.50 17.48
CA SER A 127 23.59 -8.51 17.21
C SER A 127 23.19 -9.37 16.01
N LEU A 128 23.97 -9.32 14.93
CA LEU A 128 23.71 -10.11 13.73
C LEU A 128 23.86 -11.61 14.01
N GLU A 129 24.81 -12.01 14.87
CA GLU A 129 25.02 -13.40 15.24
C GLU A 129 23.81 -13.97 15.99
N GLU A 130 23.36 -13.29 17.04
CA GLU A 130 22.17 -13.70 17.79
C GLU A 130 20.91 -13.64 16.94
N GLY A 131 20.83 -12.64 16.05
CA GLY A 131 19.74 -12.51 15.08
C GLY A 131 19.68 -13.71 14.13
N LYS A 132 20.81 -14.12 13.56
CA LYS A 132 20.94 -15.30 12.70
C LYS A 132 20.51 -16.57 13.43
N LYS A 133 21.00 -16.75 14.66
CA LYS A 133 20.64 -17.92 15.47
C LYS A 133 19.14 -17.97 15.72
N TYR A 134 18.54 -16.87 16.13
CA TYR A 134 17.09 -16.77 16.38
C TYR A 134 16.28 -17.01 15.10
N PHE A 135 16.70 -16.38 13.99
CA PHE A 135 16.06 -16.56 12.69
C PHE A 135 16.01 -18.03 12.26
N ASN A 136 17.14 -18.70 12.31
CA ASN A 136 17.24 -20.11 11.93
C ASN A 136 16.37 -21.04 12.80
N GLN A 137 16.22 -20.71 14.08
CA GLN A 137 15.46 -21.53 15.02
C GLN A 137 13.95 -21.30 14.94
N ARG A 138 13.50 -20.09 14.60
CA ARG A 138 12.09 -19.69 14.79
C ARG A 138 11.42 -19.15 13.52
N CYS A 139 12.15 -18.66 12.54
CA CYS A 139 11.61 -17.96 11.39
C CYS A 139 11.81 -18.72 10.08
N ALA A 140 12.99 -19.34 9.91
CA ALA A 140 13.41 -19.95 8.65
C ALA A 140 12.51 -21.09 8.17
N SER A 141 11.85 -21.82 9.08
CA SER A 141 10.93 -22.91 8.71
C SER A 141 9.75 -22.48 7.86
N CYS A 142 9.29 -21.23 8.03
CA CYS A 142 8.20 -20.65 7.25
C CYS A 142 8.70 -19.67 6.20
N HIS A 143 9.69 -18.82 6.55
CA HIS A 143 10.14 -17.75 5.67
C HIS A 143 11.33 -18.12 4.77
N GLY A 144 11.79 -19.40 4.81
CA GLY A 144 12.96 -19.86 4.06
C GLY A 144 14.30 -19.52 4.73
N GLY A 145 15.35 -20.28 4.41
CA GLY A 145 16.67 -20.12 5.02
C GLY A 145 17.37 -18.80 4.69
N ASN A 146 17.03 -18.22 3.55
CA ASN A 146 17.50 -16.92 3.07
C ASN A 146 16.42 -15.83 3.13
N GLY A 147 15.33 -16.06 3.87
CA GLY A 147 14.22 -15.14 3.96
C GLY A 147 13.42 -14.97 2.67
N GLU A 148 13.50 -15.91 1.74
CA GLU A 148 12.86 -15.86 0.43
C GLU A 148 11.33 -16.01 0.47
N GLY A 149 10.80 -16.46 1.61
CA GLY A 149 9.38 -16.70 1.78
C GLY A 149 8.92 -18.08 1.30
N ASN A 150 7.66 -18.39 1.56
CA ASN A 150 7.00 -19.62 1.09
C ASN A 150 5.51 -19.35 0.85
N ARG A 151 5.12 -19.24 -0.41
CA ARG A 151 3.74 -18.96 -0.81
C ARG A 151 2.75 -20.01 -0.33
N LEU A 152 3.14 -21.28 -0.28
CA LEU A 152 2.25 -22.37 0.18
C LEU A 152 1.90 -22.25 1.67
N LEU A 153 2.78 -21.63 2.44
CA LEU A 153 2.57 -21.35 3.86
C LEU A 153 2.02 -19.95 4.10
N ASN A 154 1.73 -19.17 3.06
CA ASN A 154 1.40 -17.74 3.14
C ASN A 154 2.46 -16.91 3.91
N ALA A 155 3.71 -17.35 3.86
CA ALA A 155 4.84 -16.68 4.47
C ALA A 155 5.55 -15.81 3.42
N PRO A 156 5.45 -14.48 3.49
CA PRO A 156 6.09 -13.60 2.52
C PRO A 156 7.60 -13.57 2.67
N SER A 157 8.28 -13.14 1.60
CA SER A 157 9.70 -12.83 1.64
C SER A 157 10.00 -11.74 2.68
N LEU A 158 11.12 -11.89 3.37
CA LEU A 158 11.69 -10.91 4.30
C LEU A 158 12.88 -10.14 3.69
N GLN A 159 13.21 -10.41 2.43
CA GLN A 159 14.43 -9.95 1.77
C GLN A 159 14.49 -8.46 1.50
N ARG A 160 13.35 -7.76 1.53
CA ARG A 160 13.28 -6.36 1.10
C ARG A 160 12.56 -5.47 2.11
N LEU A 161 12.45 -5.96 3.34
CA LEU A 161 11.78 -5.22 4.39
C LEU A 161 12.73 -4.20 5.03
N GLU A 162 12.23 -2.98 5.16
CA GLU A 162 12.91 -1.95 5.95
C GLU A 162 12.84 -2.31 7.44
N GLY A 163 13.95 -2.13 8.15
CA GLY A 163 14.08 -2.54 9.55
C GLY A 163 13.02 -1.92 10.47
N TRP A 164 12.72 -0.63 10.30
CA TRP A 164 11.69 0.06 11.08
C TRP A 164 10.30 -0.55 10.87
N TYR A 165 9.96 -0.86 9.61
CA TYR A 165 8.67 -1.44 9.26
C TYR A 165 8.55 -2.87 9.77
N PHE A 166 9.59 -3.69 9.60
CA PHE A 166 9.63 -5.05 10.13
C PHE A 166 9.41 -5.04 11.65
N LEU A 167 10.18 -4.22 12.37
CA LEU A 167 10.08 -4.09 13.82
C LEU A 167 8.65 -3.67 14.24
N GLU A 168 8.07 -2.70 13.55
CA GLU A 168 6.72 -2.23 13.82
C GLU A 168 5.67 -3.32 13.56
N GLN A 169 5.75 -4.04 12.44
CA GLN A 169 4.80 -5.10 12.14
C GLN A 169 4.85 -6.23 13.16
N MET A 170 6.03 -6.64 13.61
CA MET A 170 6.17 -7.64 14.66
C MET A 170 5.55 -7.19 15.99
N ARG A 171 5.70 -5.92 16.33
CA ARG A 171 5.05 -5.34 17.51
C ARG A 171 3.54 -5.35 17.39
N LYS A 172 3.01 -4.99 16.22
CA LYS A 172 1.56 -5.02 15.94
C LYS A 172 0.98 -6.43 16.00
N PHE A 173 1.68 -7.42 15.50
CA PHE A 173 1.27 -8.81 15.66
C PHE A 173 1.22 -9.22 17.14
N ARG A 174 2.24 -8.84 17.91
CA ARG A 174 2.33 -9.14 19.35
C ARG A 174 1.27 -8.41 20.18
N SER A 175 0.92 -7.18 19.83
CA SER A 175 -0.11 -6.38 20.52
C SER A 175 -1.54 -6.71 20.09
N GLY A 176 -1.72 -7.55 19.07
CA GLY A 176 -3.04 -7.84 18.50
C GLY A 176 -3.60 -6.73 17.61
N GLU A 177 -2.81 -5.74 17.25
CA GLU A 177 -3.20 -4.71 16.28
C GLU A 177 -3.18 -5.21 14.84
N ARG A 178 -2.46 -6.31 14.56
CA ARG A 178 -2.41 -7.03 13.30
C ARG A 178 -2.61 -8.53 13.54
N GLY A 179 -3.25 -9.22 12.59
CA GLY A 179 -3.55 -10.65 12.74
C GLY A 179 -4.71 -10.96 13.70
N TYR A 180 -5.55 -9.97 14.02
CA TYR A 180 -6.70 -10.13 14.91
C TYR A 180 -7.94 -10.70 14.24
N HIS A 181 -8.06 -10.54 12.91
CA HIS A 181 -9.25 -10.90 12.17
C HIS A 181 -9.23 -12.39 11.80
N SER A 182 -10.37 -13.08 11.94
CA SER A 182 -10.49 -14.53 11.68
C SER A 182 -10.17 -14.93 10.23
N GLN A 183 -10.34 -14.05 9.28
CA GLN A 183 -10.00 -14.29 7.87
C GLN A 183 -8.52 -14.03 7.55
N ASP A 184 -7.73 -13.45 8.46
CA ASP A 184 -6.30 -13.24 8.28
C ASP A 184 -5.47 -14.41 8.81
N ILE A 185 -5.59 -15.59 8.20
CA ILE A 185 -4.93 -16.83 8.65
C ILE A 185 -3.41 -16.63 8.78
N GLY A 186 -2.76 -16.05 7.76
CA GLY A 186 -1.33 -15.77 7.81
C GLY A 186 -0.96 -14.76 8.91
N GLY A 187 -1.79 -13.73 9.11
CA GLY A 187 -1.61 -12.77 10.18
C GLY A 187 -1.81 -13.38 11.57
N GLN A 188 -2.77 -14.27 11.74
CA GLN A 188 -2.98 -15.02 12.99
C GLN A 188 -1.79 -15.91 13.33
N ALA A 189 -1.23 -16.60 12.33
CA ALA A 189 -0.03 -17.41 12.51
C ALA A 189 1.16 -16.56 12.97
N MET A 190 1.35 -15.38 12.35
CA MET A 190 2.39 -14.44 12.76
C MET A 190 2.13 -13.82 14.14
N ALA A 191 0.87 -13.53 14.48
CA ALA A 191 0.51 -13.06 15.81
C ALA A 191 0.88 -14.10 16.88
N ALA A 192 0.57 -15.36 16.65
CA ALA A 192 0.96 -16.45 17.54
C ALA A 192 2.50 -16.58 17.65
N ALA A 193 3.22 -16.58 16.53
CA ALA A 193 4.67 -16.71 16.49
C ALA A 193 5.40 -15.53 17.16
N SER A 194 4.78 -14.35 17.22
CA SER A 194 5.38 -13.13 17.75
C SER A 194 5.27 -13.01 19.29
N GLN A 195 4.43 -13.80 19.95
CA GLN A 195 4.16 -13.66 21.40
C GLN A 195 5.39 -13.88 22.28
N GLU A 196 6.23 -14.85 21.94
CA GLU A 196 7.36 -15.25 22.77
C GLU A 196 8.67 -14.51 22.46
N ILE A 197 8.68 -13.64 21.44
CA ILE A 197 9.92 -12.92 21.10
C ILE A 197 10.15 -11.74 22.04
N SER A 198 11.30 -11.73 22.73
CA SER A 198 11.72 -10.57 23.52
C SER A 198 12.12 -9.39 22.62
N ASP A 199 12.03 -8.16 23.14
CA ASP A 199 12.44 -6.96 22.38
C ASP A 199 13.92 -7.01 21.94
N ARG A 200 14.79 -7.64 22.71
CA ARG A 200 16.20 -7.86 22.33
C ARG A 200 16.28 -8.78 21.11
N ASN A 201 15.66 -9.95 21.18
CA ASN A 201 15.68 -10.91 20.08
C ASN A 201 15.01 -10.35 18.84
N LEU A 202 13.90 -9.58 19.00
CA LEU A 202 13.24 -8.92 17.90
C LEU A 202 14.16 -7.93 17.18
N ARG A 203 14.91 -7.09 17.92
CA ARG A 203 15.89 -6.19 17.30
C ARG A 203 17.02 -6.95 16.62
N ASN A 204 17.54 -8.00 17.25
CA ASN A 204 18.62 -8.80 16.69
C ASN A 204 18.20 -9.48 15.38
N VAL A 205 17.02 -10.10 15.33
CA VAL A 205 16.52 -10.78 14.12
C VAL A 205 16.20 -9.79 13.00
N VAL A 206 15.64 -8.63 13.33
CA VAL A 206 15.38 -7.58 12.33
C VAL A 206 16.70 -7.04 11.76
N ALA A 207 17.67 -6.72 12.62
CA ALA A 207 18.99 -6.28 12.17
C ALA A 207 19.66 -7.33 11.25
N TYR A 208 19.59 -8.61 11.63
CA TYR A 208 20.12 -9.69 10.82
C TYR A 208 19.42 -9.81 9.47
N CYS A 209 18.08 -9.82 9.41
CA CYS A 209 17.34 -9.97 8.16
C CYS A 209 17.64 -8.82 7.19
N VAL A 210 17.69 -7.59 7.69
CA VAL A 210 18.00 -6.41 6.85
C VAL A 210 19.43 -6.46 6.34
N ASP A 211 20.37 -6.95 7.15
CA ASP A 211 21.79 -7.08 6.76
C ASP A 211 22.02 -8.23 5.77
N ALA A 212 21.47 -9.39 6.05
CA ALA A 212 21.72 -10.62 5.31
C ALA A 212 20.88 -10.75 4.03
N PHE A 213 19.68 -10.18 4.00
CA PHE A 213 18.72 -10.39 2.93
C PHE A 213 18.31 -9.10 2.21
N GLY A 214 18.76 -7.94 2.68
CA GLY A 214 18.53 -6.67 2.00
C GLY A 214 19.26 -6.62 0.65
N PRO A 215 18.80 -5.79 -0.30
CA PRO A 215 19.56 -5.52 -1.52
C PRO A 215 20.98 -5.08 -1.17
N GLU A 216 21.95 -5.59 -1.91
CA GLU A 216 23.33 -5.16 -1.73
C GLU A 216 23.42 -3.67 -2.06
N GLU A 217 23.75 -2.88 -1.04
CA GLU A 217 24.17 -1.50 -1.26
C GLU A 217 25.57 -1.56 -1.85
N GLU A 218 25.81 -0.87 -2.97
CA GLU A 218 27.16 -0.77 -3.50
C GLU A 218 28.10 -0.32 -2.37
N LEU A 219 29.15 -1.08 -2.12
CA LEU A 219 30.10 -0.89 -1.01
C LEU A 219 30.65 0.55 -0.90
N SER A 220 30.63 1.32 -2.01
CA SER A 220 31.05 2.72 -2.05
C SER A 220 30.22 3.68 -1.20
N ASN A 221 29.00 3.30 -0.81
CA ASN A 221 28.13 4.12 0.04
C ASN A 221 28.15 3.69 1.52
N ARG A 222 28.61 2.47 1.82
CA ARG A 222 28.71 1.99 3.22
C ARG A 222 29.68 2.82 4.08
N ASP A 223 30.76 3.28 3.46
CA ASP A 223 31.78 4.10 4.14
C ASP A 223 31.35 5.57 4.35
N ARG A 224 30.34 6.04 3.62
CA ARG A 224 29.84 7.43 3.75
C ARG A 224 28.80 7.59 4.85
N LEU A 225 28.18 6.52 5.27
CA LEU A 225 27.20 6.49 6.36
C LEU A 225 27.84 5.92 7.63
N ALA A 226 29.03 6.42 8.00
CA ALA A 226 29.54 6.25 9.35
C ALA A 226 28.45 6.69 10.34
N PRO A 227 28.17 5.94 11.41
CA PRO A 227 27.06 6.24 12.30
C PRO A 227 27.20 7.67 12.83
N ASN A 228 26.30 8.53 12.43
CA ASN A 228 26.21 9.86 12.99
C ASN A 228 25.83 9.71 14.46
N LYS A 229 26.79 9.90 15.34
CA LYS A 229 26.67 9.74 16.80
C LYS A 229 25.67 10.70 17.46
N SER A 230 24.88 11.44 16.67
CA SER A 230 24.04 12.53 17.18
C SER A 230 22.52 12.32 17.05
N VAL A 231 22.02 11.19 16.56
CA VAL A 231 20.57 10.94 16.52
C VAL A 231 20.14 10.34 17.84
N LYS A 232 19.60 11.18 18.74
CA LYS A 232 18.89 10.71 19.94
C LYS A 232 17.67 9.91 19.52
N PRO A 233 17.39 8.76 20.14
CA PRO A 233 16.16 8.03 19.88
C PRO A 233 14.95 8.83 20.39
N PHE A 234 13.91 8.88 19.58
CA PHE A 234 12.58 9.34 19.97
C PHE A 234 11.89 8.32 20.87
#